data_3e73cdb48c2f4663c34d587ea3eb9b3b
#
_entry.id   3e73cdb48c2f4663c34d587ea3eb9b3b
#
_cell.length_a   1.000
_cell.length_b   1.000
_cell.length_c   1.000
_cell.angle_alpha   90.00
_cell.angle_beta   90.00
_cell.angle_gamma   90.00
#
_symmetry.space_group_name_H-M   'P 1'
#
loop_
_entity.id
_entity.type
_entity.pdbx_description
1 polymer ?
#
loop_
_entity_poly.entity_id
_entity_poly.type
_entity_poly.pdbx_seq_one_letter_code
_entity_poly.pdbx_strand_id
1 'polypeptide(L)'
;MSESFTVVAEARADAGKGASRRLRRLEGKIPAVIYGAEKPAQSLTLIRKDFEHMLENEACFSSILEVQVGGESQNAIIKDIQRHPAKGFPMHADFLRVRMDQAIKVNVPLHFPNEEQGAGVKLEGGMIQNQATDIEIQCLPKDLPEFIEVDMLE
;
A
#
# COMPACT_ATOMS: atom_id res chain seq x y z
N MET A 1 -8.96 9.40 -13.81
CA MET A 1 -7.73 8.77 -14.34
C MET A 1 -7.06 8.06 -13.18
N SER A 2 -6.91 6.77 -13.24
CA SER A 2 -6.14 6.04 -12.23
C SER A 2 -4.66 6.46 -12.36
N GLU A 3 -4.10 7.02 -11.31
CA GLU A 3 -2.67 7.29 -11.25
C GLU A 3 -1.93 5.94 -11.30
N SER A 4 -1.04 5.78 -12.26
CA SER A 4 -0.20 4.60 -12.36
C SER A 4 1.06 4.80 -11.52
N PHE A 5 1.17 4.06 -10.43
CA PHE A 5 2.37 4.08 -9.60
C PHE A 5 3.37 3.04 -10.08
N THR A 6 4.61 3.48 -10.28
CA THR A 6 5.70 2.60 -10.70
C THR A 6 6.70 2.44 -9.56
N VAL A 7 7.02 1.19 -9.23
CA VAL A 7 8.01 0.83 -8.22
C VAL A 7 9.21 0.17 -8.90
N VAL A 8 10.37 0.80 -8.84
CA VAL A 8 11.61 0.23 -9.35
C VAL A 8 12.24 -0.63 -8.26
N ALA A 9 12.45 -1.90 -8.55
CA ALA A 9 13.02 -2.88 -7.64
C ALA A 9 14.18 -3.64 -8.27
N GLU A 10 15.10 -4.08 -7.44
CA GLU A 10 16.21 -4.94 -7.82
C GLU A 10 15.97 -6.36 -7.29
N ALA A 11 16.25 -7.38 -8.08
CA ALA A 11 16.20 -8.76 -7.61
C ALA A 11 17.27 -8.98 -6.54
N ARG A 12 16.90 -9.66 -5.46
CA ARG A 12 17.77 -9.89 -4.31
C ARG A 12 18.10 -11.37 -4.16
N ALA A 13 19.39 -11.68 -4.12
CA ALA A 13 19.88 -13.03 -3.84
C ALA A 13 20.12 -13.27 -2.33
N ASP A 14 20.54 -12.23 -1.60
CA ASP A 14 20.85 -12.30 -0.18
C ASP A 14 19.59 -12.31 0.68
N ALA A 15 19.49 -13.31 1.55
CA ALA A 15 18.41 -13.43 2.51
C ALA A 15 18.96 -13.44 3.96
N GLY A 16 18.06 -13.25 4.91
CA GLY A 16 18.34 -13.36 6.32
C GLY A 16 18.47 -12.03 7.06
N LYS A 17 18.50 -12.16 8.39
CA LYS A 17 18.41 -11.04 9.34
C LYS A 17 19.57 -10.04 9.24
N GLY A 18 20.79 -10.56 9.08
CA GLY A 18 21.99 -9.74 8.96
C GLY A 18 22.06 -8.97 7.65
N ALA A 19 21.75 -9.61 6.51
CA ALA A 19 21.71 -8.98 5.21
C ALA A 19 20.65 -7.87 5.15
N SER A 20 19.46 -8.11 5.66
CA SER A 20 18.38 -7.12 5.72
C SER A 20 18.72 -5.91 6.61
N ARG A 21 19.41 -6.13 7.72
CA ARG A 21 19.90 -5.03 8.59
C ARG A 21 20.95 -4.16 7.90
N ARG A 22 21.92 -4.79 7.20
CA ARG A 22 22.95 -4.05 6.45
C ARG A 22 22.32 -3.23 5.34
N LEU A 23 21.42 -3.79 4.57
CA LEU A 23 20.70 -3.13 3.49
C LEU A 23 20.01 -1.84 3.97
N ARG A 24 19.27 -1.93 5.06
CA ARG A 24 18.57 -0.77 5.64
C ARG A 24 19.49 0.30 6.20
N ARG A 25 20.58 -0.11 6.85
CA ARG A 25 21.47 0.81 7.56
C ARG A 25 22.52 1.45 6.68
N LEU A 26 23.13 0.69 5.77
CA LEU A 26 24.27 1.13 4.97
C LEU A 26 23.87 1.65 3.61
N GLU A 27 22.83 1.07 2.98
CA GLU A 27 22.47 1.36 1.59
C GLU A 27 21.22 2.23 1.47
N GLY A 28 20.51 2.50 2.56
CA GLY A 28 19.24 3.25 2.52
C GLY A 28 18.17 2.56 1.67
N LYS A 29 18.22 1.23 1.60
CA LYS A 29 17.30 0.39 0.86
C LYS A 29 16.45 -0.44 1.83
N ILE A 30 15.34 -0.95 1.37
CA ILE A 30 14.47 -1.85 2.14
C ILE A 30 14.27 -3.18 1.41
N PRO A 31 14.24 -4.29 2.15
CA PRO A 31 13.85 -5.57 1.58
C PRO A 31 12.36 -5.61 1.30
N ALA A 32 11.98 -6.27 0.24
CA ALA A 32 10.60 -6.54 -0.13
C ALA A 32 10.47 -7.95 -0.69
N VAL A 33 9.24 -8.41 -0.84
CA VAL A 33 8.91 -9.67 -1.48
C VAL A 33 7.72 -9.47 -2.41
N ILE A 34 7.76 -10.12 -3.57
CA ILE A 34 6.63 -10.18 -4.49
C ILE A 34 6.23 -11.64 -4.67
N TYR A 35 4.96 -11.95 -4.49
CA TYR A 35 4.42 -13.31 -4.58
C TYR A 35 3.01 -13.32 -5.20
N GLY A 36 2.48 -14.51 -5.43
CA GLY A 36 1.15 -14.69 -6.02
C GLY A 36 1.17 -14.92 -7.53
N ALA A 37 -0.03 -15.01 -8.14
CA ALA A 37 -0.25 -15.30 -9.56
C ALA A 37 0.43 -16.60 -10.04
N GLU A 38 0.43 -17.64 -9.18
CA GLU A 38 1.01 -18.96 -9.47
C GLU A 38 2.51 -18.94 -9.83
N LYS A 39 3.20 -17.83 -9.56
CA LYS A 39 4.65 -17.70 -9.72
C LYS A 39 5.35 -17.79 -8.37
N PRO A 40 6.59 -18.27 -8.32
CA PRO A 40 7.35 -18.34 -7.08
C PRO A 40 7.55 -16.94 -6.47
N ALA A 41 7.66 -16.91 -5.15
CA ALA A 41 7.98 -15.68 -4.42
C ALA A 41 9.40 -15.22 -4.80
N GLN A 42 9.56 -13.94 -5.02
CA GLN A 42 10.81 -13.31 -5.37
C GLN A 42 11.20 -12.24 -4.36
N SER A 43 12.40 -12.33 -3.82
CA SER A 43 12.94 -11.30 -2.94
C SER A 43 13.42 -10.10 -3.73
N LEU A 44 13.06 -8.92 -3.27
CA LEU A 44 13.34 -7.64 -3.91
C LEU A 44 14.05 -6.69 -2.95
N THR A 45 14.64 -5.66 -3.53
CA THR A 45 15.22 -4.52 -2.84
C THR A 45 14.65 -3.24 -3.43
N LEU A 46 14.17 -2.34 -2.59
CA LEU A 46 13.62 -1.04 -2.97
C LEU A 46 14.49 0.09 -2.42
N ILE A 47 14.53 1.22 -3.12
CA ILE A 47 15.11 2.46 -2.60
C ILE A 47 14.12 3.06 -1.61
N ARG A 48 14.56 3.25 -0.35
CA ARG A 48 13.67 3.71 0.73
C ARG A 48 13.02 5.05 0.44
N LYS A 49 13.79 6.04 -0.02
CA LYS A 49 13.28 7.38 -0.30
C LYS A 49 12.16 7.39 -1.34
N ASP A 50 12.35 6.70 -2.44
CA ASP A 50 11.38 6.66 -3.53
C ASP A 50 10.10 5.94 -3.09
N PHE A 51 10.25 4.88 -2.30
CA PHE A 51 9.12 4.16 -1.74
C PHE A 51 8.37 4.97 -0.67
N GLU A 52 9.07 5.68 0.21
CA GLU A 52 8.47 6.59 1.19
C GLU A 52 7.65 7.68 0.49
N HIS A 53 8.22 8.30 -0.54
CA HIS A 53 7.53 9.34 -1.30
C HIS A 53 6.26 8.83 -2.00
N MET A 54 6.31 7.62 -2.54
CA MET A 54 5.12 6.99 -3.12
C MET A 54 4.04 6.73 -2.06
N LEU A 55 4.44 6.32 -0.85
CA LEU A 55 3.51 6.04 0.25
C LEU A 55 2.85 7.30 0.87
N GLU A 56 3.32 8.49 0.53
CA GLU A 56 2.66 9.74 0.91
C GLU A 56 1.31 9.91 0.21
N ASN A 57 1.13 9.26 -0.95
CA ASN A 57 -0.15 9.22 -1.64
C ASN A 57 -0.96 8.00 -1.16
N GLU A 58 -2.07 8.23 -0.49
CA GLU A 58 -2.96 7.18 0.02
C GLU A 58 -3.49 6.26 -1.09
N ALA A 59 -3.68 6.79 -2.29
CA ALA A 59 -4.15 6.03 -3.44
C ALA A 59 -3.22 4.86 -3.81
N CYS A 60 -1.95 4.87 -3.42
CA CYS A 60 -1.03 3.77 -3.71
C CYS A 60 -1.41 2.46 -2.99
N PHE A 61 -2.12 2.52 -1.85
CA PHE A 61 -2.56 1.34 -1.10
C PHE A 61 -3.75 0.63 -1.75
N SER A 62 -4.54 1.37 -2.50
CA SER A 62 -5.74 0.89 -3.19
C SER A 62 -5.58 0.85 -4.71
N SER A 63 -4.38 1.07 -5.24
CA SER A 63 -4.09 1.07 -6.68
C SER A 63 -3.23 -0.12 -7.09
N ILE A 64 -3.29 -0.46 -8.37
CA ILE A 64 -2.39 -1.44 -8.96
C ILE A 64 -1.07 -0.75 -9.26
N LEU A 65 0.00 -1.30 -8.71
CA LEU A 65 1.35 -0.81 -8.91
C LEU A 65 2.03 -1.60 -10.04
N GLU A 66 2.83 -0.92 -10.83
CA GLU A 66 3.75 -1.54 -11.76
C GLU A 66 5.10 -1.73 -11.07
N VAL A 67 5.43 -2.97 -10.72
CA VAL A 67 6.72 -3.31 -10.10
C VAL A 67 7.71 -3.71 -11.19
N GLN A 68 8.72 -2.90 -11.39
CA GLN A 68 9.78 -3.14 -12.39
C GLN A 68 10.96 -3.83 -11.72
N VAL A 69 11.26 -5.05 -12.18
CA VAL A 69 12.37 -5.87 -11.67
C VAL A 69 13.25 -6.30 -12.83
N GLY A 70 14.47 -5.79 -12.91
CA GLY A 70 15.45 -6.21 -13.92
C GLY A 70 14.99 -6.04 -15.37
N GLY A 71 14.13 -5.03 -15.66
CA GLY A 71 13.59 -4.78 -17.00
C GLY A 71 12.24 -5.46 -17.28
N GLU A 72 11.74 -6.29 -16.37
CA GLU A 72 10.38 -6.86 -16.44
C GLU A 72 9.42 -6.08 -15.55
N SER A 73 8.24 -5.77 -16.07
CA SER A 73 7.15 -5.14 -15.30
C SER A 73 6.13 -6.19 -14.85
N GLN A 74 5.72 -6.09 -13.60
CA GLN A 74 4.70 -6.96 -13.01
C GLN A 74 3.66 -6.11 -12.30
N ASN A 75 2.38 -6.40 -12.51
CA ASN A 75 1.31 -5.73 -11.80
C ASN A 75 1.12 -6.37 -10.42
N ALA A 76 1.12 -5.55 -9.39
CA ALA A 76 0.98 -5.98 -8.02
C ALA A 76 0.22 -4.94 -7.19
N ILE A 77 -0.24 -5.36 -6.04
CA ILE A 77 -0.79 -4.48 -5.00
C ILE A 77 0.09 -4.57 -3.76
N ILE A 78 0.07 -3.52 -2.94
CA ILE A 78 0.68 -3.57 -1.62
C ILE A 78 -0.21 -4.43 -0.72
N LYS A 79 0.33 -5.52 -0.21
CA LYS A 79 -0.40 -6.40 0.72
C LYS A 79 -0.15 -6.04 2.17
N ASP A 80 1.10 -5.72 2.50
CA ASP A 80 1.49 -5.33 3.84
C ASP A 80 2.77 -4.48 3.83
N ILE A 81 2.90 -3.60 4.82
CA ILE A 81 4.10 -2.78 5.05
C ILE A 81 4.45 -2.83 6.51
N GLN A 82 5.64 -3.33 6.80
CA GLN A 82 6.20 -3.24 8.15
C GLN A 82 6.92 -1.90 8.33
N ARG A 83 6.49 -1.13 9.33
CA ARG A 83 7.07 0.17 9.67
C ARG A 83 7.89 0.09 10.95
N HIS A 84 8.88 0.97 11.06
CA HIS A 84 9.66 1.12 12.27
C HIS A 84 8.77 1.67 13.40
N PRO A 85 8.69 0.99 14.57
CA PRO A 85 7.72 1.34 15.62
C PRO A 85 7.89 2.76 16.19
N ALA A 86 9.12 3.27 16.22
CA ALA A 86 9.39 4.61 16.76
C ALA A 86 9.54 5.69 15.69
N LYS A 87 10.06 5.35 14.51
CA LYS A 87 10.40 6.33 13.46
C LYS A 87 9.42 6.34 12.29
N GLY A 88 8.56 5.33 12.17
CA GLY A 88 7.50 5.25 11.17
C GLY A 88 7.93 4.91 9.73
N PHE A 89 9.22 4.92 9.41
CA PHE A 89 9.66 4.60 8.05
C PHE A 89 9.44 3.12 7.69
N PRO A 90 9.23 2.79 6.41
CA PRO A 90 9.02 1.41 5.97
C PRO A 90 10.30 0.59 6.13
N MET A 91 10.17 -0.62 6.66
CA MET A 91 11.24 -1.58 6.88
C MET A 91 11.15 -2.81 5.99
N HIS A 92 9.97 -3.16 5.56
CA HIS A 92 9.67 -4.28 4.67
C HIS A 92 8.38 -4.00 3.93
N ALA A 93 8.26 -4.49 2.70
CA ALA A 93 7.05 -4.42 1.91
C ALA A 93 6.72 -5.76 1.26
N ASP A 94 5.46 -6.13 1.32
CA ASP A 94 4.91 -7.33 0.69
C ASP A 94 4.02 -6.91 -0.48
N PHE A 95 4.37 -7.39 -1.68
CA PHE A 95 3.60 -7.18 -2.89
C PHE A 95 2.92 -8.47 -3.32
N LEU A 96 1.63 -8.37 -3.60
CA LEU A 96 0.85 -9.46 -4.18
C LEU A 96 0.64 -9.22 -5.67
N ARG A 97 1.15 -10.11 -6.52
CA ARG A 97 0.90 -10.05 -7.96
C ARG A 97 -0.57 -10.20 -8.24
N VAL A 98 -1.10 -9.37 -9.11
CA VAL A 98 -2.51 -9.40 -9.51
C VAL A 98 -2.67 -9.91 -10.92
N ARG A 99 -3.73 -10.69 -11.12
CA ARG A 99 -4.22 -11.10 -12.43
C ARG A 99 -5.52 -10.37 -12.70
N MET A 100 -5.68 -9.83 -13.90
CA MET A 100 -6.86 -9.04 -14.26
C MET A 100 -8.17 -9.84 -14.30
N ASP A 101 -8.05 -11.18 -14.33
CA ASP A 101 -9.16 -12.14 -14.37
C ASP A 101 -9.55 -12.70 -12.99
N GLN A 102 -8.81 -12.35 -11.95
CA GLN A 102 -9.04 -12.83 -10.58
C GLN A 102 -9.44 -11.72 -9.63
N ALA A 103 -10.45 -11.99 -8.81
CA ALA A 103 -10.83 -11.08 -7.73
C ALA A 103 -9.73 -11.02 -6.65
N ILE A 104 -9.44 -9.83 -6.18
CA ILE A 104 -8.47 -9.55 -5.14
C ILE A 104 -9.16 -8.94 -3.91
N LYS A 105 -8.55 -9.14 -2.74
CA LYS A 105 -8.97 -8.49 -1.50
C LYS A 105 -7.98 -7.40 -1.15
N VAL A 106 -8.48 -6.19 -1.04
CA VAL A 106 -7.68 -4.99 -0.78
C VAL A 106 -8.38 -4.15 0.28
N ASN A 107 -7.59 -3.54 1.16
CA ASN A 107 -8.09 -2.52 2.07
C ASN A 107 -8.12 -1.18 1.34
N VAL A 108 -9.28 -0.55 1.34
CA VAL A 108 -9.52 0.75 0.69
C VAL A 108 -9.80 1.78 1.78
N PRO A 109 -9.13 2.94 1.74
CA PRO A 109 -9.34 3.99 2.74
C PRO A 109 -10.75 4.56 2.64
N LEU A 110 -11.29 4.93 3.79
CA LEU A 110 -12.58 5.60 3.93
C LEU A 110 -12.34 7.10 4.07
N HIS A 111 -13.02 7.88 3.25
CA HIS A 111 -13.07 9.34 3.37
C HIS A 111 -14.43 9.74 3.92
N PHE A 112 -14.42 10.64 4.89
CA PHE A 112 -15.61 11.14 5.57
C PHE A 112 -15.85 12.61 5.21
N PRO A 113 -16.42 12.90 4.03
CA PRO A 113 -16.78 14.27 3.69
C PRO A 113 -17.85 14.78 4.66
N ASN A 114 -17.82 16.08 4.92
CA ASN A 114 -18.79 16.77 5.78
C ASN A 114 -18.80 16.36 7.27
N GLU A 115 -17.71 15.77 7.76
CA GLU A 115 -17.58 15.38 9.17
C GLU A 115 -17.91 16.53 10.15
N GLU A 116 -17.44 17.75 9.86
CA GLU A 116 -17.72 18.96 10.65
C GLU A 116 -19.18 19.43 10.56
N GLN A 117 -19.92 18.99 9.57
CA GLN A 117 -21.30 19.38 9.32
C GLN A 117 -22.32 18.40 9.88
N GLY A 118 -21.88 17.25 10.38
CA GLY A 118 -22.73 16.27 11.04
C GLY A 118 -23.57 16.88 12.16
N ALA A 119 -24.82 16.47 12.27
CA ALA A 119 -25.78 17.05 13.22
C ALA A 119 -25.28 17.01 14.68
N GLY A 120 -24.64 15.92 15.08
CA GLY A 120 -24.06 15.79 16.42
C GLY A 120 -22.90 16.76 16.71
N VAL A 121 -22.11 17.13 15.69
CA VAL A 121 -21.01 18.10 15.85
C VAL A 121 -21.56 19.53 15.86
N LYS A 122 -22.39 19.87 14.88
CA LYS A 122 -22.83 21.24 14.64
C LYS A 122 -23.91 21.72 15.64
N LEU A 123 -24.82 20.86 16.05
CA LEU A 123 -25.92 21.19 16.91
C LEU A 123 -25.63 20.89 18.40
N GLU A 124 -24.90 19.84 18.69
CA GLU A 124 -24.67 19.34 20.05
C GLU A 124 -23.23 19.54 20.54
N GLY A 125 -22.32 20.03 19.68
CA GLY A 125 -20.91 20.25 20.02
C GLY A 125 -20.15 18.96 20.31
N GLY A 126 -20.60 17.84 19.76
CA GLY A 126 -19.96 16.54 19.89
C GLY A 126 -18.69 16.43 19.07
N MET A 127 -17.92 15.39 19.31
CA MET A 127 -16.77 14.99 18.48
C MET A 127 -17.07 13.65 17.81
N ILE A 128 -16.72 13.55 16.52
CA ILE A 128 -16.79 12.29 15.80
C ILE A 128 -15.50 11.52 16.04
N GLN A 129 -15.63 10.24 16.36
CA GLN A 129 -14.52 9.32 16.47
C GLN A 129 -14.71 8.22 15.45
N ASN A 130 -13.87 8.21 14.42
CA ASN A 130 -13.85 7.15 13.42
C ASN A 130 -13.16 5.92 14.00
N GLN A 131 -13.89 4.81 14.09
CA GLN A 131 -13.35 3.53 14.56
C GLN A 131 -12.71 2.71 13.44
N ALA A 132 -13.10 2.95 12.19
CA ALA A 132 -12.55 2.31 11.02
C ALA A 132 -12.04 3.39 10.05
N THR A 133 -10.82 3.24 9.56
CA THR A 133 -10.19 4.13 8.59
C THR A 133 -10.10 3.51 7.21
N ASP A 134 -10.26 2.20 7.13
CA ASP A 134 -10.21 1.40 5.91
C ASP A 134 -11.21 0.24 5.98
N ILE A 135 -11.58 -0.27 4.82
CA ILE A 135 -12.47 -1.43 4.68
C ILE A 135 -11.88 -2.42 3.67
N GLU A 136 -11.90 -3.72 4.02
CA GLU A 136 -11.49 -4.77 3.10
C GLU A 136 -12.61 -5.02 2.08
N ILE A 137 -12.30 -4.81 0.80
CA ILE A 137 -13.20 -5.11 -0.30
C ILE A 137 -12.66 -6.23 -1.18
N GLN A 138 -13.56 -6.94 -1.85
CA GLN A 138 -13.22 -7.93 -2.86
C GLN A 138 -13.78 -7.51 -4.20
N CYS A 139 -12.89 -7.27 -5.17
CA CYS A 139 -13.27 -6.84 -6.51
C CYS A 139 -12.28 -7.34 -7.56
N LEU A 140 -12.61 -7.17 -8.82
CA LEU A 140 -11.64 -7.34 -9.89
C LEU A 140 -10.66 -6.16 -9.90
N PRO A 141 -9.40 -6.34 -10.30
CA PRO A 141 -8.41 -5.27 -10.31
C PRO A 141 -8.83 -4.02 -11.09
N LYS A 142 -9.57 -4.19 -12.16
CA LYS A 142 -10.10 -3.08 -13.00
C LYS A 142 -11.19 -2.24 -12.32
N ASP A 143 -11.88 -2.81 -11.32
CA ASP A 143 -13.00 -2.18 -10.62
C ASP A 143 -12.59 -1.65 -9.24
N LEU A 144 -11.29 -1.61 -8.96
CA LEU A 144 -10.72 -1.18 -7.67
C LEU A 144 -10.90 0.33 -7.48
N PRO A 145 -11.65 0.79 -6.47
CA PRO A 145 -11.79 2.22 -6.16
C PRO A 145 -10.55 2.73 -5.40
N GLU A 146 -10.19 3.99 -5.59
CA GLU A 146 -9.08 4.63 -4.87
C GLU A 146 -9.43 4.91 -3.40
N PHE A 147 -10.67 5.28 -3.13
CA PHE A 147 -11.24 5.49 -1.80
C PHE A 147 -12.75 5.28 -1.83
N ILE A 148 -13.36 5.18 -0.66
CA ILE A 148 -14.80 5.12 -0.48
C ILE A 148 -15.24 6.29 0.37
N GLU A 149 -16.18 7.09 -0.15
CA GLU A 149 -16.75 8.21 0.59
C GLU A 149 -17.94 7.76 1.43
N VAL A 150 -17.94 8.15 2.69
CA VAL A 150 -19.06 7.94 3.63
C VAL A 150 -19.56 9.30 4.04
N ASP A 151 -20.72 9.71 3.53
CA ASP A 151 -21.32 11.00 3.86
C ASP A 151 -21.85 10.98 5.30
N MET A 152 -21.47 12.00 6.07
CA MET A 152 -21.80 12.15 7.49
C MET A 152 -22.98 13.12 7.73
N LEU A 153 -23.71 13.50 6.68
CA LEU A 153 -24.82 14.44 6.77
C LEU A 153 -26.16 13.82 7.21
N GLU A 154 -26.29 12.48 7.19
CA GLU A 154 -27.51 11.78 7.63
C GLU A 154 -27.50 11.44 9.12
#